data_d61747719cd5ec672079fe495238a02e
#
_entry.id   d61747719cd5ec672079fe495238a02e
#
_cell.length_a   1.000
_cell.length_b   1.000
_cell.length_c   1.000
_cell.angle_alpha   90.00
_cell.angle_beta   90.00
_cell.angle_gamma   90.00
#
_symmetry.space_group_name_H-M   'P 1'
#
loop_
_entity.id
_entity.type
_entity.pdbx_description
1 polymer ?
#
loop_
_entity_poly.entity_id
_entity_poly.type
_entity_poly.pdbx_seq_one_letter_code
_entity_poly.pdbx_strand_id
1 'polypeptide(L)'
;MASRIEQIIEEIEEYIDGCKPQTFSSSKIIVNREEMEELLNELRIKTPEEIKRYQKIISNKEAILADAQAKADAIIAQAQVKTDELVREH
;
A
#
# COMPACT_ATOMS: atom_id res chain seq x y z
N MET A 1 -3.62 -1.84 -9.42
CA MET A 1 -4.40 -0.61 -9.17
C MET A 1 -3.48 0.49 -8.70
N ALA A 2 -3.53 1.64 -9.35
CA ALA A 2 -2.83 2.82 -8.85
C ALA A 2 -3.47 3.27 -7.53
N SER A 3 -2.67 3.67 -6.55
CA SER A 3 -3.18 4.23 -5.32
C SER A 3 -3.81 5.60 -5.57
N ARG A 4 -4.64 6.07 -4.67
CA ARG A 4 -5.23 7.41 -4.78
C ARG A 4 -4.14 8.48 -4.73
N ILE A 5 -3.08 8.24 -3.95
CA ILE A 5 -1.93 9.14 -3.89
C ILE A 5 -1.23 9.23 -5.25
N GLU A 6 -0.99 8.10 -5.91
CA GLU A 6 -0.40 8.08 -7.24
C GLU A 6 -1.26 8.80 -8.26
N GLN A 7 -2.57 8.63 -8.21
CA GLN A 7 -3.51 9.35 -9.09
C GLN A 7 -3.41 10.86 -8.90
N ILE A 8 -3.30 11.34 -7.66
CA ILE A 8 -3.19 12.77 -7.38
C ILE A 8 -1.84 13.30 -7.89
N ILE A 9 -0.76 12.54 -7.72
CA ILE A 9 0.56 12.91 -8.25
C ILE A 9 0.52 13.00 -9.77
N GLU A 10 -0.13 12.07 -10.45
CA GLU A 10 -0.32 12.13 -11.91
C GLU A 10 -1.12 13.35 -12.32
N GLU A 11 -2.16 13.72 -11.60
CA GLU A 11 -2.93 14.93 -11.84
C GLU A 11 -2.06 16.18 -11.70
N ILE A 12 -1.17 16.20 -10.70
CA ILE A 12 -0.23 17.31 -10.51
C ILE A 12 0.75 17.39 -11.70
N GLU A 13 1.29 16.25 -12.13
CA GLU A 13 2.20 16.18 -13.27
C GLU A 13 1.52 16.67 -14.56
N GLU A 14 0.30 16.23 -14.82
CA GLU A 14 -0.50 16.67 -15.96
C GLU A 14 -0.76 18.17 -15.89
N TYR A 15 -1.07 18.66 -14.72
CA TYR A 15 -1.29 20.10 -14.52
C TYR A 15 -0.04 20.91 -14.85
N ILE A 16 1.12 20.46 -14.37
CA ILE A 16 2.40 21.11 -14.64
C ILE A 16 2.72 21.10 -16.14
N ASP A 17 2.49 19.97 -16.81
CA ASP A 17 2.74 19.83 -18.25
C ASP A 17 1.84 20.73 -19.08
N GLY A 18 0.64 21.02 -18.60
CA GLY A 18 -0.30 21.92 -19.25
C GLY A 18 -0.08 23.39 -18.94
N CYS A 19 0.82 23.75 -18.04
CA CYS A 19 1.09 25.15 -17.69
C CYS A 19 1.87 25.85 -18.78
N LYS A 20 1.55 27.14 -18.98
CA LYS A 20 2.25 27.98 -19.96
C LYS A 20 3.65 28.34 -19.42
N PRO A 21 4.66 28.32 -20.31
CA PRO A 21 5.99 28.76 -19.89
C PRO A 21 6.00 30.27 -19.60
N GLN A 22 6.86 30.68 -18.68
CA GLN A 22 7.07 32.09 -18.40
C GLN A 22 7.74 32.76 -19.61
N THR A 23 7.39 34.02 -19.88
CA THR A 23 7.99 34.79 -20.96
C THR A 23 9.52 34.81 -20.84
N PHE A 24 10.22 34.53 -21.93
CA PHE A 24 11.69 34.46 -22.00
C PHE A 24 12.36 33.38 -21.12
N SER A 25 11.60 32.35 -20.69
CA SER A 25 12.18 31.24 -19.94
C SER A 25 11.62 29.92 -20.49
N SER A 26 12.51 28.94 -20.69
CA SER A 26 12.11 27.59 -21.07
C SER A 26 12.00 26.64 -19.85
N SER A 27 12.54 27.06 -18.71
CA SER A 27 12.57 26.25 -17.49
C SER A 27 11.54 26.63 -16.44
N LYS A 28 10.89 27.81 -16.59
CA LYS A 28 9.91 28.30 -15.65
C LYS A 28 8.50 28.28 -16.23
N ILE A 29 7.53 27.90 -15.44
CA ILE A 29 6.12 27.83 -15.83
C ILE A 29 5.27 28.74 -14.96
N ILE A 30 4.12 29.16 -15.49
CA ILE A 30 3.14 29.93 -14.76
C ILE A 30 2.11 28.98 -14.17
N VAL A 31 1.96 29.00 -12.86
CA VAL A 31 1.07 28.10 -12.11
C VAL A 31 -0.04 28.93 -11.47
N ASN A 32 -1.29 28.44 -11.58
CA ASN A 32 -2.39 28.99 -10.81
C ASN A 32 -2.25 28.49 -9.36
N ARG A 33 -2.05 29.42 -8.42
CA ARG A 33 -1.82 29.06 -7.02
C ARG A 33 -2.97 28.27 -6.44
N GLU A 34 -4.21 28.68 -6.69
CA GLU A 34 -5.40 28.04 -6.12
C GLU A 34 -5.53 26.59 -6.57
N GLU A 35 -5.35 26.33 -7.88
CA GLU A 35 -5.43 25.00 -8.42
C GLU A 35 -4.33 24.09 -7.87
N MET A 36 -3.11 24.61 -7.77
CA MET A 36 -2.00 23.85 -7.20
C MET A 36 -2.23 23.56 -5.72
N GLU A 37 -2.72 24.54 -4.96
CA GLU A 37 -3.03 24.36 -3.55
C GLU A 37 -4.12 23.32 -3.32
N GLU A 38 -5.14 23.28 -4.20
CA GLU A 38 -6.18 22.26 -4.14
C GLU A 38 -5.61 20.86 -4.33
N LEU A 39 -4.75 20.68 -5.33
CA LEU A 39 -4.11 19.40 -5.61
C LEU A 39 -3.22 18.95 -4.44
N LEU A 40 -2.43 19.87 -3.89
CA LEU A 40 -1.59 19.58 -2.74
C LEU A 40 -2.40 19.27 -1.49
N ASN A 41 -3.53 19.94 -1.31
CA ASN A 41 -4.41 19.70 -0.17
C ASN A 41 -5.08 18.32 -0.27
N GLU A 42 -5.51 17.92 -1.47
CA GLU A 42 -6.03 16.56 -1.69
C GLU A 42 -4.98 15.51 -1.33
N LEU A 43 -3.74 15.73 -1.76
CA LEU A 43 -2.64 14.82 -1.46
C LEU A 43 -2.42 14.72 0.06
N ARG A 44 -2.46 15.87 0.75
CA ARG A 44 -2.30 15.92 2.20
C ARG A 44 -3.39 15.16 2.95
N ILE A 45 -4.64 15.29 2.50
CA ILE A 45 -5.78 14.62 3.12
C ILE A 45 -5.77 13.11 2.85
N LYS A 46 -5.47 12.71 1.62
CA LYS A 46 -5.50 11.29 1.22
C LYS A 46 -4.34 10.48 1.75
N THR A 47 -3.22 11.09 2.06
CA THR A 47 -2.03 10.37 2.55
C THR A 47 -2.30 9.60 3.85
N PRO A 48 -2.89 10.18 4.92
CA PRO A 48 -3.19 9.43 6.13
C PRO A 48 -4.19 8.29 5.91
N GLU A 49 -5.20 8.49 5.05
CA GLU A 49 -6.19 7.47 4.73
C GLU A 49 -5.54 6.26 4.05
N GLU A 50 -4.65 6.50 3.09
CA GLU A 50 -3.92 5.44 2.39
C GLU A 50 -2.98 4.69 3.34
N ILE A 51 -2.30 5.39 4.23
CA ILE A 51 -1.43 4.76 5.22
C ILE A 51 -2.24 3.82 6.12
N LYS A 52 -3.38 4.25 6.64
CA LYS A 52 -4.25 3.41 7.47
C LYS A 52 -4.75 2.19 6.71
N ARG A 53 -5.13 2.37 5.46
CA ARG A 53 -5.59 1.29 4.60
C ARG A 53 -4.52 0.22 4.40
N TYR A 54 -3.29 0.64 4.07
CA TYR A 54 -2.18 -0.29 3.88
C TYR A 54 -1.77 -0.98 5.18
N GLN A 55 -1.83 -0.29 6.31
CA GLN A 55 -1.57 -0.88 7.61
C GLN A 55 -2.56 -2.00 7.93
N LYS A 56 -3.84 -1.82 7.60
CA LYS A 56 -4.85 -2.87 7.74
C LYS A 56 -4.56 -4.08 6.86
N ILE A 57 -4.17 -3.84 5.61
CA ILE A 57 -3.83 -4.91 4.68
C ILE A 57 -2.65 -5.72 5.20
N ILE A 58 -1.61 -5.05 5.69
CA ILE A 58 -0.42 -5.71 6.26
C ILE A 58 -0.80 -6.53 7.49
N SER A 59 -1.59 -5.96 8.40
CA SER A 59 -2.05 -6.65 9.62
C SER A 59 -2.86 -7.90 9.28
N ASN A 60 -3.74 -7.83 8.29
CA ASN A 60 -4.53 -8.97 7.84
C ASN A 60 -3.64 -10.07 7.25
N LYS A 61 -2.65 -9.70 6.45
CA LYS A 61 -1.69 -10.68 5.89
C LYS A 61 -0.90 -11.38 6.99
N GLU A 62 -0.43 -10.63 7.98
CA GLU A 62 0.31 -11.19 9.12
C GLU A 62 -0.56 -12.16 9.93
N ALA A 63 -1.83 -11.81 10.18
CA ALA A 63 -2.77 -12.66 10.89
C ALA A 63 -3.05 -13.95 10.12
N ILE A 64 -3.25 -13.86 8.80
CA ILE A 64 -3.48 -15.02 7.94
C ILE A 64 -2.28 -15.95 7.94
N LEU A 65 -1.07 -15.40 7.81
CA LEU A 65 0.17 -16.18 7.83
C LEU A 65 0.38 -16.86 9.18
N ALA A 66 0.13 -16.17 10.28
CA ALA A 66 0.25 -16.72 11.62
C ALA A 66 -0.74 -17.88 11.85
N ASP A 67 -1.99 -17.72 11.39
CA ASP A 67 -3.01 -18.76 11.49
C ASP A 67 -2.64 -19.99 10.66
N ALA A 68 -2.15 -19.78 9.43
CA ALA A 68 -1.70 -20.86 8.55
C ALA A 68 -0.52 -21.63 9.17
N GLN A 69 0.42 -20.91 9.78
CA GLN A 69 1.56 -21.53 10.46
C GLN A 69 1.12 -22.36 11.67
N ALA A 70 0.20 -21.85 12.47
CA ALA A 70 -0.34 -22.56 13.62
C ALA A 70 -1.06 -23.85 13.19
N LYS A 71 -1.83 -23.82 12.12
CA LYS A 71 -2.50 -24.98 11.56
C LYS A 71 -1.51 -26.01 11.04
N ALA A 72 -0.48 -25.57 10.34
CA ALA A 72 0.57 -26.47 9.85
C ALA A 72 1.31 -27.15 11.00
N ASP A 73 1.66 -26.40 12.05
CA ASP A 73 2.32 -26.94 13.23
C ASP A 73 1.46 -27.97 13.95
N ALA A 74 0.14 -27.73 14.05
CA ALA A 74 -0.79 -28.66 14.65
C ALA A 74 -0.88 -29.97 13.84
N ILE A 75 -0.90 -29.91 12.54
CA ILE A 75 -0.92 -31.09 11.65
C ILE A 75 0.36 -31.89 11.82
N ILE A 76 1.51 -31.27 11.86
CA ILE A 76 2.80 -31.92 12.07
C ILE A 76 2.83 -32.61 13.44
N ALA A 77 2.38 -31.94 14.48
CA ALA A 77 2.33 -32.50 15.83
C ALA A 77 1.44 -33.76 15.89
N GLN A 78 0.27 -33.72 15.28
CA GLN A 78 -0.63 -34.88 15.22
C GLN A 78 -0.01 -36.04 14.45
N ALA A 79 0.67 -35.76 13.35
CA ALA A 79 1.35 -36.79 12.56
C ALA A 79 2.47 -37.46 13.37
N GLN A 80 3.22 -36.71 14.15
CA GLN A 80 4.26 -37.24 15.03
C GLN A 80 3.69 -38.15 16.12
N VAL A 81 2.58 -37.75 16.72
CA VAL A 81 1.90 -38.57 17.75
C VAL A 81 1.48 -39.90 17.13
N LYS A 82 0.87 -39.92 15.95
CA LYS A 82 0.47 -41.15 15.28
C LYS A 82 1.65 -42.03 14.94
N THR A 83 2.77 -41.45 14.49
CA THR A 83 3.99 -42.19 14.18
C THR A 83 4.55 -42.85 15.45
N ASP A 84 4.59 -42.14 16.58
CA ASP A 84 5.06 -42.66 17.86
C ASP A 84 4.17 -43.82 18.34
N GLU A 85 2.86 -43.71 18.22
CA GLU A 85 1.92 -44.78 18.56
C GLU A 85 2.15 -46.04 17.74
N LEU A 86 2.36 -45.89 16.43
CA LEU A 86 2.65 -47.04 15.55
C LEU A 86 3.96 -47.72 15.89
N VAL A 87 4.98 -46.96 16.27
CA VAL A 87 6.27 -47.51 16.68
C VAL A 87 6.13 -48.28 18.01
N ARG A 88 5.32 -47.78 18.95
CA ARG A 88 5.12 -48.43 20.24
C ARG A 88 4.36 -49.74 20.16
N GLU A 89 3.49 -49.91 19.18
CA GLU A 89 2.72 -51.13 18.99
C GLU A 89 3.54 -52.27 18.40
N HIS A 90 4.69 -51.98 17.88
CA HIS A 90 5.62 -52.95 17.36
C HIS A 90 6.77 -53.22 18.31
#